data_c235f3de4223ed134961fd8a1e2ccc69
#
_entry.id   c235f3de4223ed134961fd8a1e2ccc69
#
_cell.length_a   1.000
_cell.length_b   1.000
_cell.length_c   1.000
_cell.angle_alpha   90.00
_cell.angle_beta   90.00
_cell.angle_gamma   90.00
#
_symmetry.space_group_name_H-M   'P 1'
#
loop_
_entity.id
_entity.type
_entity.pdbx_description
1 polymer ?
#
loop_
_entity_poly.entity_id
_entity_poly.type
_entity_poly.pdbx_seq_one_letter_code
_entity_poly.pdbx_strand_id
1 'polypeptide(L)'
;KHVEDIYALQADFALPNYVGIENNNIPELLQKLGVNIDSSVEIPNKIEGQDLESIKFSDEEMKGLYNNYLMPAINNLTDDKFSKMENSDGSVDYAITLTVEDLKNILIQMLQNLSQDTSLISKINSIYQEISNGTETIITADDVNDMISNLQETKVNDGDLTVTITQFNGKV
;
A
#
# COMPACT_ATOMS: atom_id res chain seq x y z
N LYS A 1 -12.01 0.06 -4.86
CA LYS A 1 -13.27 0.78 -5.14
C LYS A 1 -13.05 2.26 -4.92
N HIS A 2 -13.47 3.10 -5.85
CA HIS A 2 -13.46 4.55 -5.71
C HIS A 2 -14.89 5.03 -5.50
N VAL A 3 -15.14 5.80 -4.46
CA VAL A 3 -16.44 6.41 -4.16
C VAL A 3 -16.19 7.84 -3.74
N GLU A 4 -16.67 8.80 -4.52
CA GLU A 4 -16.42 10.22 -4.34
C GLU A 4 -14.90 10.51 -4.29
N ASP A 5 -14.37 11.01 -3.18
CA ASP A 5 -12.97 11.36 -3.01
C ASP A 5 -12.18 10.29 -2.20
N ILE A 6 -12.72 9.06 -2.08
CA ILE A 6 -12.11 7.99 -1.29
C ILE A 6 -11.65 6.85 -2.20
N TYR A 7 -10.36 6.54 -2.15
CA TYR A 7 -9.84 5.28 -2.67
C TYR A 7 -9.96 4.22 -1.59
N ALA A 8 -10.73 3.16 -1.86
CA ALA A 8 -10.95 2.08 -0.92
C ALA A 8 -10.44 0.76 -1.47
N LEU A 9 -9.61 0.08 -0.68
CA LEU A 9 -9.13 -1.27 -0.92
C LEU A 9 -9.91 -2.24 -0.05
N GLN A 10 -10.32 -3.36 -0.64
CA GLN A 10 -10.83 -4.51 0.08
C GLN A 10 -10.05 -5.73 -0.36
N ALA A 11 -9.62 -6.52 0.60
CA ALA A 11 -8.99 -7.81 0.35
C ALA A 11 -9.75 -8.86 1.18
N ASP A 12 -10.70 -9.53 0.55
CA ASP A 12 -11.66 -10.43 1.22
C ASP A 12 -10.97 -11.55 2.03
N PHE A 13 -9.74 -11.92 1.64
CA PHE A 13 -8.94 -12.91 2.34
C PHE A 13 -8.20 -12.35 3.58
N ALA A 14 -8.06 -11.03 3.69
CA ALA A 14 -7.31 -10.37 4.76
C ALA A 14 -8.19 -9.40 5.58
N LEU A 15 -9.07 -8.67 4.90
CA LEU A 15 -9.88 -7.61 5.49
C LEU A 15 -11.32 -7.73 5.01
N PRO A 16 -12.29 -8.05 5.88
CA PRO A 16 -13.71 -8.15 5.51
C PRO A 16 -14.33 -6.79 5.18
N ASN A 17 -13.66 -5.71 5.57
CA ASN A 17 -14.11 -4.33 5.36
C ASN A 17 -13.20 -3.58 4.39
N TYR A 18 -13.73 -2.52 3.80
CA TYR A 18 -12.93 -1.60 3.00
C TYR A 18 -12.03 -0.76 3.91
N VAL A 19 -10.75 -0.65 3.53
CA VAL A 19 -9.85 0.37 4.05
C VAL A 19 -9.73 1.46 2.99
N GLY A 20 -10.07 2.69 3.33
CA GLY A 20 -10.08 3.81 2.39
C GLY A 20 -9.12 4.91 2.81
N ILE A 21 -8.57 5.61 1.83
CA ILE A 21 -7.85 6.85 2.01
C ILE A 21 -8.53 7.93 1.18
N GLU A 22 -8.77 9.09 1.78
CA GLU A 22 -9.25 10.26 1.05
C GLU A 22 -8.18 10.74 0.08
N ASN A 23 -8.59 11.10 -1.13
CA ASN A 23 -7.69 11.54 -2.19
C ASN A 23 -6.77 12.69 -1.75
N ASN A 24 -7.32 13.64 -1.00
CA ASN A 24 -6.59 14.79 -0.47
C ASN A 24 -5.50 14.42 0.53
N ASN A 25 -5.57 13.26 1.16
CA ASN A 25 -4.60 12.80 2.16
C ASN A 25 -3.45 11.98 1.54
N ILE A 26 -3.58 11.55 0.29
CA ILE A 26 -2.53 10.79 -0.41
C ILE A 26 -1.24 11.60 -0.56
N PRO A 27 -1.24 12.86 -1.03
CA PRO A 27 -0.03 13.67 -1.14
C PRO A 27 0.67 13.87 0.20
N GLU A 28 -0.09 14.10 1.28
CA GLU A 28 0.47 14.27 2.63
C GLU A 28 1.13 12.99 3.13
N LEU A 29 0.49 11.82 2.92
CA LEU A 29 1.07 10.53 3.27
C LEU A 29 2.36 10.29 2.50
N LEU A 30 2.38 10.53 1.20
CA LEU A 30 3.57 10.34 0.36
C LEU A 30 4.69 11.31 0.73
N GLN A 31 4.35 12.55 1.06
CA GLN A 31 5.33 13.53 1.55
C GLN A 31 5.94 13.10 2.90
N LYS A 32 5.13 12.53 3.82
CA LYS A 32 5.62 11.97 5.08
C LYS A 32 6.56 10.79 4.86
N LEU A 33 6.31 9.99 3.82
CA LEU A 33 7.18 8.89 3.39
C LEU A 33 8.41 9.37 2.61
N GLY A 34 8.62 10.69 2.45
CA GLY A 34 9.75 11.25 1.73
C GLY A 34 9.64 11.14 0.20
N VAL A 35 8.49 10.73 -0.30
CA VAL A 35 8.21 10.70 -1.73
C VAL A 35 7.77 12.10 -2.17
N ASN A 36 8.65 12.82 -2.84
CA ASN A 36 8.30 14.09 -3.49
C ASN A 36 7.47 13.79 -4.74
N ILE A 37 6.16 13.97 -4.63
CA ILE A 37 5.32 14.05 -5.81
C ILE A 37 5.39 15.49 -6.31
N ASP A 38 5.73 15.67 -7.58
CA ASP A 38 5.56 16.95 -8.25
C ASP A 38 4.08 17.35 -8.12
N SER A 39 3.84 18.58 -7.66
CA SER A 39 2.48 19.12 -7.50
C SER A 39 1.67 19.17 -8.83
N SER A 40 2.29 18.83 -9.94
CA SER A 40 1.67 18.66 -11.25
C SER A 40 1.07 17.26 -11.46
N VAL A 41 1.35 16.29 -10.58
CA VAL A 41 0.71 14.97 -10.66
C VAL A 41 -0.70 15.06 -10.09
N GLU A 42 -1.66 15.27 -10.98
CA GLU A 42 -3.08 15.15 -10.64
C GLU A 42 -3.42 13.67 -10.46
N ILE A 43 -3.77 13.28 -9.23
CA ILE A 43 -4.37 11.97 -8.98
C ILE A 43 -5.78 12.02 -9.55
N PRO A 44 -6.11 11.24 -10.58
CA PRO A 44 -7.39 11.37 -11.26
C PRO A 44 -8.54 11.01 -10.29
N ASN A 45 -9.46 11.94 -10.09
CA ASN A 45 -10.67 11.72 -9.28
C ASN A 45 -11.60 10.67 -9.88
N LYS A 46 -11.43 10.37 -11.16
CA LYS A 46 -12.21 9.36 -11.89
C LYS A 46 -11.44 8.84 -13.10
N ILE A 47 -11.33 7.54 -13.21
CA ILE A 47 -10.87 6.88 -14.43
C ILE A 47 -12.11 6.63 -15.27
N GLU A 48 -12.37 7.51 -16.26
CA GLU A 48 -13.53 7.39 -17.14
C GLU A 48 -13.21 6.50 -18.35
N GLY A 49 -14.15 5.61 -18.67
CA GLY A 49 -14.25 4.99 -19.98
C GLY A 49 -13.35 3.79 -20.28
N GLN A 50 -12.63 3.27 -19.30
CA GLN A 50 -11.86 2.05 -19.46
C GLN A 50 -12.53 0.85 -18.80
N ASP A 51 -12.43 -0.31 -19.45
CA ASP A 51 -12.86 -1.57 -18.85
C ASP A 51 -11.87 -1.99 -17.77
N LEU A 52 -12.10 -1.47 -16.54
CA LEU A 52 -11.26 -1.77 -15.37
C LEU A 52 -11.22 -3.27 -15.03
N GLU A 53 -12.07 -4.08 -15.64
CA GLU A 53 -12.07 -5.54 -15.45
C GLU A 53 -10.77 -6.16 -15.99
N SER A 54 -10.24 -5.62 -17.11
CA SER A 54 -9.02 -6.14 -17.75
C SER A 54 -7.75 -5.85 -16.96
N ILE A 55 -7.77 -4.81 -16.11
CA ILE A 55 -6.60 -4.35 -15.33
C ILE A 55 -6.65 -4.76 -13.86
N LYS A 56 -7.67 -5.49 -13.43
CA LYS A 56 -7.75 -5.98 -12.06
C LYS A 56 -6.73 -7.09 -11.79
N PHE A 57 -6.22 -7.08 -10.57
CA PHE A 57 -5.57 -8.26 -10.03
C PHE A 57 -6.64 -9.29 -9.65
N SER A 58 -6.42 -10.55 -10.02
CA SER A 58 -7.24 -11.66 -9.53
C SER A 58 -7.07 -11.86 -8.03
N ASP A 59 -7.99 -12.59 -7.39
CA ASP A 59 -7.89 -12.92 -5.97
C ASP A 59 -6.59 -13.70 -5.65
N GLU A 60 -6.14 -14.56 -6.56
CA GLU A 60 -4.89 -15.30 -6.41
C GLU A 60 -3.67 -14.37 -6.47
N GLU A 61 -3.67 -13.42 -7.40
CA GLU A 61 -2.61 -12.41 -7.51
C GLU A 61 -2.59 -11.49 -6.29
N MET A 62 -3.76 -11.02 -5.84
CA MET A 62 -3.87 -10.21 -4.62
C MET A 62 -3.35 -10.97 -3.39
N LYS A 63 -3.69 -12.24 -3.27
CA LYS A 63 -3.16 -13.12 -2.22
C LYS A 63 -1.66 -13.33 -2.35
N GLY A 64 -1.15 -13.44 -3.58
CA GLY A 64 0.27 -13.49 -3.87
C GLY A 64 0.98 -12.20 -3.42
N LEU A 65 0.44 -11.02 -3.73
CA LEU A 65 0.98 -9.74 -3.28
C LEU A 65 1.02 -9.65 -1.75
N TYR A 66 -0.07 -10.03 -1.09
CA TYR A 66 -0.11 -10.07 0.37
C TYR A 66 0.97 -10.98 0.96
N ASN A 67 1.06 -12.23 0.49
CA ASN A 67 1.97 -13.22 1.05
C ASN A 67 3.45 -12.97 0.71
N ASN A 68 3.73 -12.45 -0.48
CA ASN A 68 5.11 -12.32 -0.98
C ASN A 68 5.71 -10.94 -0.72
N TYR A 69 4.88 -9.92 -0.50
CA TYR A 69 5.34 -8.55 -0.32
C TYR A 69 5.03 -8.02 1.08
N LEU A 70 3.76 -8.01 1.48
CA LEU A 70 3.36 -7.37 2.73
C LEU A 70 3.70 -8.23 3.95
N MET A 71 3.36 -9.52 3.94
CA MET A 71 3.60 -10.39 5.11
C MET A 71 5.07 -10.51 5.49
N PRO A 72 6.03 -10.69 4.56
CA PRO A 72 7.45 -10.72 4.93
C PRO A 72 7.92 -9.43 5.60
N ALA A 73 7.42 -8.27 5.14
CA ALA A 73 7.77 -6.99 5.71
C ALA A 73 7.18 -6.80 7.13
N ILE A 74 5.93 -7.22 7.34
CA ILE A 74 5.27 -7.19 8.66
C ILE A 74 5.95 -8.16 9.63
N ASN A 75 6.32 -9.35 9.20
CA ASN A 75 6.97 -10.35 10.04
C ASN A 75 8.38 -9.94 10.53
N ASN A 76 8.96 -8.91 9.92
CA ASN A 76 10.23 -8.33 10.38
C ASN A 76 10.05 -7.25 11.45
N LEU A 77 8.82 -6.86 11.76
CA LEU A 77 8.54 -5.93 12.85
C LEU A 77 8.71 -6.62 14.20
N THR A 78 9.12 -5.85 15.19
CA THR A 78 9.29 -6.31 16.56
C THR A 78 7.96 -6.42 17.28
N ASP A 79 7.87 -7.30 18.29
CA ASP A 79 6.62 -7.60 19.00
C ASP A 79 6.01 -6.35 19.70
N ASP A 80 6.83 -5.39 20.09
CA ASP A 80 6.40 -4.13 20.72
C ASP A 80 5.55 -3.24 19.81
N LYS A 81 5.55 -3.50 18.48
CA LYS A 81 4.67 -2.82 17.52
C LYS A 81 3.22 -3.31 17.58
N PHE A 82 2.99 -4.46 18.18
CA PHE A 82 1.67 -5.09 18.24
C PHE A 82 1.11 -5.01 19.66
N SER A 83 -0.17 -4.70 19.76
CA SER A 83 -0.87 -4.70 21.03
C SER A 83 -2.24 -5.36 20.93
N LYS A 84 -2.67 -5.92 22.04
CA LYS A 84 -4.00 -6.49 22.23
C LYS A 84 -4.61 -5.92 23.49
N MET A 85 -5.83 -5.42 23.41
CA MET A 85 -6.57 -4.89 24.56
C MET A 85 -7.97 -5.48 24.60
N GLU A 86 -8.37 -5.99 25.76
CA GLU A 86 -9.74 -6.46 26.00
C GLU A 86 -10.56 -5.32 26.59
N ASN A 87 -11.67 -4.99 25.95
CA ASN A 87 -12.55 -3.91 26.33
C ASN A 87 -13.63 -4.39 27.30
N SER A 88 -14.20 -3.47 28.07
CA SER A 88 -15.24 -3.76 29.07
C SER A 88 -16.56 -4.27 28.49
N ASP A 89 -16.79 -4.05 27.19
CA ASP A 89 -17.95 -4.54 26.44
C ASP A 89 -17.77 -5.95 25.85
N GLY A 90 -16.61 -6.58 26.12
CA GLY A 90 -16.25 -7.91 25.62
C GLY A 90 -15.67 -7.91 24.19
N SER A 91 -15.42 -6.75 23.61
CA SER A 91 -14.66 -6.64 22.37
C SER A 91 -13.15 -6.72 22.65
N VAL A 92 -12.39 -7.01 21.59
CA VAL A 92 -10.93 -7.09 21.64
C VAL A 92 -10.34 -6.20 20.56
N ASP A 93 -9.50 -5.27 20.96
CA ASP A 93 -8.72 -4.43 20.05
C ASP A 93 -7.36 -5.08 19.79
N TYR A 94 -7.05 -5.23 18.52
CA TYR A 94 -5.72 -5.55 18.04
C TYR A 94 -5.17 -4.32 17.33
N ALA A 95 -4.05 -3.81 17.77
CA ALA A 95 -3.45 -2.64 17.16
C ALA A 95 -2.01 -2.91 16.72
N ILE A 96 -1.62 -2.27 15.63
CA ILE A 96 -0.25 -2.14 15.18
C ILE A 96 0.11 -0.66 15.16
N THR A 97 1.23 -0.31 15.80
CA THR A 97 1.76 1.05 15.80
C THR A 97 3.09 1.08 15.09
N LEU A 98 3.15 1.81 13.98
CA LEU A 98 4.32 1.90 13.10
C LEU A 98 4.85 3.33 13.13
N THR A 99 6.15 3.49 13.31
CA THR A 99 6.82 4.76 13.06
C THR A 99 6.92 5.03 11.55
N VAL A 100 7.20 6.28 11.16
CA VAL A 100 7.47 6.59 9.75
C VAL A 100 8.69 5.81 9.23
N GLU A 101 9.68 5.56 10.09
CA GLU A 101 10.83 4.71 9.72
C GLU A 101 10.42 3.24 9.50
N ASP A 102 9.51 2.69 10.31
CA ASP A 102 8.98 1.34 10.07
C ASP A 102 8.26 1.27 8.72
N LEU A 103 7.45 2.26 8.40
CA LEU A 103 6.75 2.34 7.10
C LEU A 103 7.73 2.43 5.93
N LYS A 104 8.79 3.24 6.07
CA LYS A 104 9.88 3.33 5.08
C LYS A 104 10.55 1.98 4.86
N ASN A 105 10.88 1.27 5.94
CA ASN A 105 11.52 -0.04 5.86
C ASN A 105 10.62 -1.10 5.24
N ILE A 106 9.32 -1.09 5.56
CA ILE A 106 8.31 -1.95 4.91
C ILE A 106 8.30 -1.69 3.40
N LEU A 107 8.25 -0.41 2.99
CA LEU A 107 8.23 -0.04 1.58
C LEU A 107 9.52 -0.47 0.86
N ILE A 108 10.69 -0.24 1.46
CA ILE A 108 11.97 -0.67 0.89
C ILE A 108 11.96 -2.18 0.67
N GLN A 109 11.51 -2.98 1.64
CA GLN A 109 11.45 -4.43 1.49
C GLN A 109 10.48 -4.88 0.40
N MET A 110 9.32 -4.24 0.30
CA MET A 110 8.38 -4.51 -0.79
C MET A 110 8.99 -4.19 -2.16
N LEU A 111 9.70 -3.07 -2.30
CA LEU A 111 10.40 -2.68 -3.52
C LEU A 111 11.56 -3.65 -3.85
N GLN A 112 12.29 -4.15 -2.85
CA GLN A 112 13.33 -5.15 -3.05
C GLN A 112 12.76 -6.46 -3.63
N ASN A 113 11.59 -6.88 -3.16
CA ASN A 113 10.91 -8.05 -3.74
C ASN A 113 10.43 -7.74 -5.17
N LEU A 114 9.90 -6.53 -5.40
CA LEU A 114 9.44 -6.09 -6.72
C LEU A 114 10.58 -6.05 -7.74
N SER A 115 11.76 -5.54 -7.39
CA SER A 115 12.89 -5.42 -8.32
C SER A 115 13.33 -6.77 -8.89
N GLN A 116 12.98 -7.88 -8.22
CA GLN A 116 13.30 -9.24 -8.65
C GLN A 116 12.11 -9.96 -9.31
N ASP A 117 10.90 -9.40 -9.24
CA ASP A 117 9.69 -9.97 -9.83
C ASP A 117 9.39 -9.33 -11.19
N THR A 118 10.08 -9.85 -12.23
CA THR A 118 9.89 -9.38 -13.60
C THR A 118 8.47 -9.58 -14.12
N SER A 119 7.74 -10.58 -13.59
CA SER A 119 6.35 -10.85 -13.98
C SER A 119 5.42 -9.77 -13.47
N LEU A 120 5.57 -9.38 -12.21
CA LEU A 120 4.78 -8.29 -11.62
C LEU A 120 5.13 -6.94 -12.24
N ILE A 121 6.42 -6.65 -12.49
CA ILE A 121 6.85 -5.44 -13.21
C ILE A 121 6.19 -5.38 -14.59
N SER A 122 6.21 -6.49 -15.35
CA SER A 122 5.57 -6.55 -16.65
C SER A 122 4.05 -6.31 -16.59
N LYS A 123 3.39 -6.87 -15.57
CA LYS A 123 1.95 -6.64 -15.35
C LYS A 123 1.65 -5.18 -15.02
N ILE A 124 2.43 -4.58 -14.13
CA ILE A 124 2.29 -3.15 -13.77
C ILE A 124 2.46 -2.29 -15.03
N ASN A 125 3.47 -2.58 -15.85
CA ASN A 125 3.71 -1.85 -17.10
C ASN A 125 2.55 -2.02 -18.09
N SER A 126 1.97 -3.22 -18.20
CA SER A 126 0.80 -3.44 -19.05
C SER A 126 -0.40 -2.63 -18.60
N ILE A 127 -0.67 -2.61 -17.29
CA ILE A 127 -1.74 -1.80 -16.69
C ILE A 127 -1.49 -0.31 -16.97
N TYR A 128 -0.25 0.13 -16.76
CA TYR A 128 0.11 1.54 -16.94
C TYR A 128 -0.02 1.98 -18.41
N GLN A 129 0.45 1.17 -19.34
CA GLN A 129 0.30 1.44 -20.78
C GLN A 129 -1.16 1.47 -21.23
N GLU A 130 -2.02 0.63 -20.64
CA GLU A 130 -3.45 0.63 -20.95
C GLU A 130 -4.13 1.91 -20.43
N ILE A 131 -3.78 2.37 -19.23
CA ILE A 131 -4.31 3.60 -18.64
C ILE A 131 -3.79 4.85 -19.36
N SER A 132 -2.51 4.87 -19.75
CA SER A 132 -1.85 6.03 -20.38
C SER A 132 -2.00 6.10 -21.91
N ASN A 133 -2.78 5.21 -22.52
CA ASN A 133 -2.89 5.08 -23.99
C ASN A 133 -1.53 4.89 -24.68
N GLY A 134 -0.59 4.23 -24.01
CA GLY A 134 0.70 3.86 -24.61
C GLY A 134 1.75 4.98 -24.70
N THR A 135 1.56 6.10 -24.02
CA THR A 135 2.45 7.26 -24.11
C THR A 135 3.55 7.32 -23.04
N GLU A 136 3.59 6.38 -22.12
CA GLU A 136 4.36 6.51 -20.90
C GLU A 136 5.58 5.58 -20.82
N THR A 137 6.54 5.96 -19.97
CA THR A 137 7.78 5.24 -19.73
C THR A 137 7.52 3.92 -19.00
N ILE A 138 8.14 2.85 -19.46
CA ILE A 138 8.07 1.53 -18.83
C ILE A 138 8.94 1.53 -17.57
N ILE A 139 8.39 1.06 -16.45
CA ILE A 139 9.14 0.85 -15.20
C ILE A 139 10.05 -0.38 -15.38
N THR A 140 11.32 -0.24 -15.03
CA THR A 140 12.32 -1.31 -15.05
C THR A 140 12.73 -1.72 -13.63
N ALA A 141 13.44 -2.84 -13.51
CA ALA A 141 14.04 -3.25 -12.24
C ALA A 141 15.09 -2.22 -11.74
N ASP A 142 15.78 -1.54 -12.67
CA ASP A 142 16.76 -0.50 -12.32
C ASP A 142 16.06 0.73 -11.74
N ASP A 143 14.94 1.16 -12.31
CA ASP A 143 14.12 2.26 -11.76
C ASP A 143 13.64 1.93 -10.33
N VAL A 144 13.26 0.67 -10.08
CA VAL A 144 12.87 0.23 -8.73
C VAL A 144 14.06 0.27 -7.77
N ASN A 145 15.28 -0.12 -8.22
CA ASN A 145 16.49 -0.04 -7.42
C ASN A 145 16.88 1.42 -7.12
N ASP A 146 16.68 2.33 -8.05
CA ASP A 146 16.89 3.76 -7.83
C ASP A 146 15.90 4.32 -6.80
N MET A 147 14.63 3.89 -6.83
CA MET A 147 13.65 4.23 -5.79
C MET A 147 14.09 3.72 -4.41
N ILE A 148 14.59 2.49 -4.31
CA ILE A 148 15.11 1.92 -3.06
C ILE A 148 16.27 2.80 -2.52
N SER A 149 17.21 3.14 -3.38
CA SER A 149 18.38 3.96 -3.01
C SER A 149 17.94 5.34 -2.49
N ASN A 150 17.02 5.98 -3.20
CA ASN A 150 16.47 7.28 -2.80
C ASN A 150 15.74 7.20 -1.45
N LEU A 151 14.95 6.15 -1.22
CA LEU A 151 14.27 5.94 0.07
C LEU A 151 15.26 5.70 1.20
N GLN A 152 16.33 4.93 0.98
CA GLN A 152 17.38 4.69 1.98
C GLN A 152 18.08 5.98 2.42
N GLU A 153 18.32 6.88 1.49
CA GLU A 153 18.95 8.19 1.76
C GLU A 153 17.98 9.21 2.36
N THR A 154 16.68 9.01 2.20
CA THR A 154 15.65 9.94 2.68
C THR A 154 15.58 9.92 4.21
N LYS A 155 15.75 11.11 4.81
CA LYS A 155 15.47 11.31 6.23
C LYS A 155 13.99 11.51 6.43
N VAL A 156 13.39 10.69 7.28
CA VAL A 156 11.98 10.80 7.63
C VAL A 156 11.81 11.61 8.92
N ASN A 157 10.68 12.28 9.04
CA ASN A 157 10.31 12.98 10.26
C ASN A 157 9.71 11.99 11.27
N ASP A 158 9.78 12.33 12.54
CA ASP A 158 9.13 11.57 13.59
C ASP A 158 7.61 11.59 13.39
N GLY A 159 7.00 10.45 13.65
CA GLY A 159 5.56 10.27 13.57
C GLY A 159 5.19 8.80 13.69
N ASP A 160 3.98 8.54 14.17
CA ASP A 160 3.44 7.20 14.33
C ASP A 160 2.11 7.07 13.60
N LEU A 161 1.88 5.90 13.02
CA LEU A 161 0.61 5.46 12.49
C LEU A 161 0.13 4.28 13.33
N THR A 162 -1.05 4.40 13.94
CA THR A 162 -1.69 3.26 14.63
C THR A 162 -2.91 2.81 13.84
N VAL A 163 -2.95 1.53 13.52
CA VAL A 163 -4.11 0.87 12.93
C VAL A 163 -4.68 -0.07 13.98
N THR A 164 -5.96 0.12 14.32
CA THR A 164 -6.68 -0.72 15.29
C THR A 164 -7.80 -1.48 14.60
N ILE A 165 -7.90 -2.77 14.86
CA ILE A 165 -8.99 -3.63 14.44
C ILE A 165 -9.71 -4.11 15.69
N THR A 166 -11.00 -3.76 15.81
CA THR A 166 -11.84 -4.20 16.93
C THR A 166 -12.61 -5.45 16.52
N GLN A 167 -12.41 -6.52 17.28
CA GLN A 167 -13.15 -7.77 17.13
C GLN A 167 -14.25 -7.86 18.19
N PHE A 168 -15.49 -8.03 17.77
CA PHE A 168 -16.63 -8.20 18.66
C PHE A 168 -17.27 -9.59 18.48
N ASN A 169 -17.41 -10.37 19.56
CA ASN A 169 -17.95 -11.72 19.53
C ASN A 169 -17.30 -12.64 18.48
N GLY A 170 -15.98 -12.53 18.29
CA GLY A 170 -15.24 -13.30 17.30
C GLY A 170 -15.44 -12.85 15.84
N LYS A 171 -16.06 -11.69 15.62
CA LYS A 171 -16.21 -11.05 14.30
C LYS A 171 -15.49 -9.71 14.28
N VAL A 172 -14.84 -9.44 13.16
CA VAL A 172 -14.18 -8.15 12.87
C VAL A 172 -15.16 -7.24 12.16
#